data_26701b494a80e290a8e14b5c32760895
#
_entry.id   26701b494a80e290a8e14b5c32760895
#
_cell.length_a   1.000
_cell.length_b   1.000
_cell.length_c   1.000
_cell.angle_alpha   90.00
_cell.angle_beta   90.00
_cell.angle_gamma   90.00
#
_symmetry.space_group_name_H-M   'P 1'
#
loop_
_entity.id
_entity.type
_entity.pdbx_description
1 polymer ?
#
loop_
_entity_poly.entity_id
_entity_poly.type
_entity_poly.pdbx_seq_one_letter_code
_entity_poly.pdbx_strand_id
1 'polypeptide(L)'
;VIASREKRWWAFLTASDKYDENRLNYDIRLLRQFYQARGYADINVKRARGGLLPDRSGFAISFILEEGAIYHFDKINVLSEIEGVSGDVLLPEITIENGERYDIRKLEESLLAVTNKLGDLGYAFVNVTPDIVTNSENATLDVSLIIDQARKNYVERIEIIDNSRTADFVVRREMQLVEGDAYNQVKLQKSIRNIRNLGFFSDVSVKSRPGTSSDKTIIEIDVEEQSTGSLS
;
A
#
# COMPACT_ATOMS: atom_id res chain seq x y z
N VAL A 1 -17.42 32.15 8.59
CA VAL A 1 -17.64 31.75 10.00
C VAL A 1 -17.30 30.29 10.10
N ILE A 2 -16.07 29.99 10.53
CA ILE A 2 -15.58 28.63 10.69
C ILE A 2 -16.21 28.06 11.97
N ALA A 3 -17.15 27.15 11.82
CA ALA A 3 -17.70 26.40 12.93
C ALA A 3 -16.88 25.11 13.12
N SER A 4 -15.77 25.23 13.84
CA SER A 4 -15.05 24.05 14.32
C SER A 4 -15.92 23.35 15.38
N ARG A 5 -16.51 22.22 15.03
CA ARG A 5 -17.18 21.36 16.00
C ARG A 5 -16.16 20.45 16.65
N GLU A 6 -15.84 20.74 17.92
CA GLU A 6 -15.14 19.77 18.77
C GLU A 6 -16.12 18.67 19.16
N LYS A 7 -15.98 17.49 18.60
CA LYS A 7 -16.65 16.30 19.09
C LYS A 7 -15.70 15.51 19.99
N ARG A 8 -16.07 15.34 21.25
CA ARG A 8 -15.41 14.41 22.17
C ARG A 8 -15.96 13.02 21.94
N TRP A 9 -15.14 12.10 21.45
CA TRP A 9 -15.45 10.69 21.36
C TRP A 9 -14.83 9.93 22.53
N TRP A 10 -15.63 9.14 23.21
CA TRP A 10 -15.17 8.21 24.24
C TRP A 10 -15.08 6.82 23.62
N ALA A 11 -13.88 6.31 23.39
CA ALA A 11 -13.67 4.92 23.01
C ALA A 11 -13.25 4.16 24.27
N PHE A 12 -14.08 3.21 24.71
CA PHE A 12 -13.71 2.26 25.74
C PHE A 12 -12.96 1.11 25.08
N LEU A 13 -11.68 1.00 25.32
CA LEU A 13 -10.90 -0.16 24.96
C LEU A 13 -10.54 -0.94 26.21
N THR A 14 -10.94 -2.19 26.21
CA THR A 14 -10.73 -3.17 27.25
C THR A 14 -9.26 -3.38 27.57
N ALA A 15 -8.99 -3.49 28.88
CA ALA A 15 -7.77 -3.75 29.58
C ALA A 15 -6.68 -4.56 28.86
N SER A 16 -5.52 -3.94 28.72
CA SER A 16 -4.24 -4.66 28.76
C SER A 16 -3.39 -4.03 29.85
N ASP A 17 -2.71 -4.83 30.66
CA ASP A 17 -1.94 -4.44 31.84
C ASP A 17 -0.73 -3.52 31.57
N LYS A 18 -0.50 -3.10 30.33
CA LYS A 18 0.61 -2.23 29.98
C LYS A 18 0.20 -1.18 28.97
N TYR A 19 0.42 0.08 29.32
CA TYR A 19 0.42 1.20 28.39
C TYR A 19 1.59 1.04 27.42
N ASP A 20 1.30 0.86 26.12
CA ASP A 20 2.29 0.78 25.05
C ASP A 20 2.11 1.98 24.10
N GLU A 21 3.10 2.85 24.05
CA GLU A 21 3.12 4.04 23.22
C GLU A 21 3.05 3.70 21.71
N ASN A 22 3.63 2.57 21.28
CA ASN A 22 3.57 2.10 19.92
C ASN A 22 2.14 1.72 19.51
N ARG A 23 1.40 1.09 20.43
CA ARG A 23 0.00 0.74 20.23
C ARG A 23 -0.87 1.99 20.12
N LEU A 24 -0.61 3.00 20.95
CA LEU A 24 -1.31 4.27 20.89
C LEU A 24 -1.08 4.99 19.54
N ASN A 25 0.15 5.02 19.06
CA ASN A 25 0.49 5.58 17.75
C ASN A 25 -0.16 4.79 16.59
N TYR A 26 -0.30 3.50 16.73
CA TYR A 26 -1.03 2.66 15.78
C TYR A 26 -2.53 3.02 15.76
N ASP A 27 -3.16 3.13 16.93
CA ASP A 27 -4.57 3.51 17.07
C ASP A 27 -4.85 4.91 16.49
N ILE A 28 -3.93 5.87 16.70
CA ILE A 28 -4.01 7.21 16.10
C ILE A 28 -3.99 7.12 14.57
N ARG A 29 -3.14 6.28 13.99
CA ARG A 29 -3.09 6.09 12.53
C ARG A 29 -4.38 5.47 11.99
N LEU A 30 -4.91 4.42 12.65
CA LEU A 30 -6.17 3.81 12.27
C LEU A 30 -7.32 4.81 12.34
N LEU A 31 -7.36 5.62 13.39
CA LEU A 31 -8.38 6.64 13.57
C LEU A 31 -8.29 7.70 12.46
N ARG A 32 -7.09 8.15 12.12
CA ARG A 32 -6.88 9.08 11.00
C ARG A 32 -7.35 8.48 9.67
N GLN A 33 -6.95 7.26 9.35
CA GLN A 33 -7.39 6.56 8.14
C GLN A 33 -8.92 6.39 8.10
N PHE A 34 -9.55 6.07 9.22
CA PHE A 34 -11.01 5.96 9.31
C PHE A 34 -11.72 7.26 8.93
N TYR A 35 -11.24 8.41 9.37
CA TYR A 35 -11.80 9.71 9.04
C TYR A 35 -11.46 10.13 7.61
N GLN A 36 -10.22 9.90 7.16
CA GLN A 36 -9.80 10.18 5.78
C GLN A 36 -10.56 9.37 4.75
N ALA A 37 -10.94 8.13 5.07
CA ALA A 37 -11.83 7.33 4.22
C ALA A 37 -13.29 7.86 4.19
N ARG A 38 -13.60 8.92 4.95
CA ARG A 38 -14.94 9.53 5.07
C ARG A 38 -14.97 11.01 4.72
N GLY A 39 -13.95 11.47 4.01
CA GLY A 39 -13.90 12.83 3.50
C GLY A 39 -13.17 13.84 4.38
N TYR A 40 -12.70 13.47 5.54
CA TYR A 40 -12.05 14.41 6.46
C TYR A 40 -10.55 14.44 6.21
N ALA A 41 -10.13 15.17 5.19
CA ALA A 41 -8.72 15.25 4.81
C ALA A 41 -7.84 15.92 5.90
N ASP A 42 -8.38 16.95 6.56
CA ASP A 42 -7.69 17.75 7.59
C ASP A 42 -7.82 17.18 9.00
N ILE A 43 -8.25 15.92 9.14
CA ILE A 43 -8.39 15.31 10.47
C ILE A 43 -7.10 15.44 11.29
N ASN A 44 -7.22 16.05 12.44
CA ASN A 44 -6.10 16.19 13.37
C ASN A 44 -6.41 15.54 14.73
N VAL A 45 -5.58 14.57 15.09
CA VAL A 45 -5.64 13.91 16.41
C VAL A 45 -4.72 14.70 17.35
N LYS A 46 -5.27 15.62 18.13
CA LYS A 46 -4.50 16.56 18.97
C LYS A 46 -3.85 15.88 20.16
N ARG A 47 -4.57 14.98 20.83
CA ARG A 47 -4.07 14.30 22.04
C ARG A 47 -4.72 12.94 22.19
N ALA A 48 -3.89 11.98 22.64
CA ALA A 48 -4.36 10.77 23.28
C ALA A 48 -3.92 10.81 24.74
N ARG A 49 -4.85 10.58 25.66
CA ARG A 49 -4.54 10.48 27.09
C ARG A 49 -4.99 9.13 27.59
N GLY A 50 -4.08 8.36 28.16
CA GLY A 50 -4.39 7.19 28.95
C GLY A 50 -4.50 7.58 30.44
N GLY A 51 -5.52 7.10 31.12
CA GLY A 51 -5.72 7.26 32.55
C GLY A 51 -6.25 6.00 33.17
N LEU A 52 -5.82 5.68 34.40
CA LEU A 52 -6.39 4.59 35.16
C LEU A 52 -7.85 4.91 35.50
N LEU A 53 -8.75 3.95 35.31
CA LEU A 53 -10.14 4.08 35.72
C LEU A 53 -10.22 4.27 37.25
N PRO A 54 -11.24 5.02 37.78
CA PRO A 54 -11.36 5.27 39.20
C PRO A 54 -11.46 4.01 40.07
N ASP A 55 -12.04 2.95 39.53
CA ASP A 55 -12.18 1.63 40.15
C ASP A 55 -10.93 0.74 39.99
N ARG A 56 -9.88 1.25 39.31
CA ARG A 56 -8.63 0.54 39.00
C ARG A 56 -8.81 -0.73 38.14
N SER A 57 -9.95 -0.92 37.51
CA SER A 57 -10.24 -2.10 36.68
C SER A 57 -9.56 -2.09 35.30
N GLY A 58 -8.99 -0.95 34.89
CA GLY A 58 -8.33 -0.82 33.59
C GLY A 58 -7.89 0.61 33.28
N PHE A 59 -7.39 0.82 32.06
CA PHE A 59 -7.04 2.13 31.52
C PHE A 59 -8.08 2.62 30.53
N ALA A 60 -8.45 3.89 30.64
CA ALA A 60 -9.26 4.59 29.63
C ALA A 60 -8.32 5.41 28.74
N ILE A 61 -8.49 5.27 27.42
CA ILE A 61 -7.77 6.09 26.44
C ILE A 61 -8.77 7.06 25.82
N SER A 62 -8.51 8.35 25.89
CA SER A 62 -9.34 9.39 25.26
C SER A 62 -8.56 10.11 24.17
N PHE A 63 -9.21 10.26 23.00
CA PHE A 63 -8.66 10.98 21.86
C PHE A 63 -9.41 12.32 21.70
N ILE A 64 -8.68 13.41 21.51
CA ILE A 64 -9.23 14.71 21.16
C ILE A 64 -8.98 14.94 19.69
N LEU A 65 -10.07 15.06 18.93
CA LEU A 65 -10.03 15.17 17.47
C LEU A 65 -10.54 16.53 17.02
N GLU A 66 -9.92 17.06 15.96
CA GLU A 66 -10.47 18.10 15.10
C GLU A 66 -10.77 17.46 13.74
N GLU A 67 -12.04 17.26 13.44
CA GLU A 67 -12.47 16.56 12.22
C GLU A 67 -12.19 17.39 10.95
N GLY A 68 -12.29 18.73 11.04
CA GLY A 68 -12.22 19.60 9.88
C GLY A 68 -13.49 19.56 9.02
N ALA A 69 -13.37 19.98 7.75
CA ALA A 69 -14.44 19.93 6.78
C ALA A 69 -14.45 18.58 6.04
N ILE A 70 -15.57 18.30 5.36
CA ILE A 70 -15.65 17.21 4.39
C ILE A 70 -15.18 17.75 3.06
N TYR A 71 -14.13 17.16 2.53
CA TYR A 71 -13.51 17.54 1.26
C TYR A 71 -14.01 16.69 0.09
N HIS A 72 -13.93 17.28 -1.11
CA HIS A 72 -14.22 16.62 -2.37
C HIS A 72 -13.02 16.79 -3.31
N PHE A 73 -12.78 15.81 -4.15
CA PHE A 73 -11.76 15.92 -5.20
C PHE A 73 -12.18 16.97 -6.23
N ASP A 74 -11.26 17.84 -6.65
CA ASP A 74 -11.46 18.80 -7.72
C ASP A 74 -10.57 18.45 -8.93
N LYS A 75 -9.35 18.92 -9.00
CA LYS A 75 -8.47 18.62 -10.12
C LYS A 75 -7.63 17.39 -9.84
N ILE A 76 -7.56 16.51 -10.84
CA ILE A 76 -6.75 15.29 -10.77
C ILE A 76 -5.80 15.31 -11.97
N ASN A 77 -4.51 15.33 -11.69
CA ASN A 77 -3.45 15.39 -12.68
C ASN A 77 -2.44 14.26 -12.48
N VAL A 78 -1.78 13.86 -13.57
CA VAL A 78 -0.59 13.01 -13.51
C VAL A 78 0.57 13.75 -14.16
N LEU A 79 1.62 13.95 -13.39
CA LEU A 79 2.84 14.61 -13.84
C LEU A 79 3.95 13.56 -13.95
N SER A 80 4.40 13.30 -15.16
CA SER A 80 5.44 12.30 -15.43
C SER A 80 6.70 12.99 -15.94
N GLU A 81 7.82 12.74 -15.27
CA GLU A 81 9.15 13.13 -15.72
C GLU A 81 9.84 12.02 -16.57
N ILE A 82 9.10 10.93 -16.84
CA ILE A 82 9.63 9.79 -17.61
C ILE A 82 9.55 10.11 -19.10
N GLU A 83 10.69 10.08 -19.78
CA GLU A 83 10.73 10.25 -21.22
C GLU A 83 9.89 9.19 -21.95
N GLY A 84 8.95 9.66 -22.79
CA GLY A 84 8.05 8.81 -23.57
C GLY A 84 6.83 8.30 -22.83
N VAL A 85 6.60 8.72 -21.57
CA VAL A 85 5.38 8.41 -20.81
C VAL A 85 4.65 9.71 -20.45
N SER A 86 3.61 10.03 -21.18
CA SER A 86 2.74 11.17 -20.86
C SER A 86 1.78 10.83 -19.70
N GLY A 87 1.48 11.83 -18.87
CA GLY A 87 0.44 11.71 -17.84
C GLY A 87 -0.91 11.30 -18.41
N ASP A 88 -1.25 11.71 -19.63
CA ASP A 88 -2.51 11.36 -20.31
C ASP A 88 -2.71 9.86 -20.53
N VAL A 89 -1.62 9.10 -20.69
CA VAL A 89 -1.66 7.63 -20.84
C VAL A 89 -2.03 6.95 -19.53
N LEU A 90 -1.76 7.61 -18.40
CA LEU A 90 -1.95 7.10 -17.05
C LEU A 90 -3.25 7.59 -16.40
N LEU A 91 -3.81 8.70 -16.87
CA LEU A 91 -5.09 9.23 -16.37
C LEU A 91 -6.24 8.20 -16.36
N PRO A 92 -6.41 7.33 -17.40
CA PRO A 92 -7.47 6.32 -17.38
C PRO A 92 -7.35 5.27 -16.28
N GLU A 93 -6.19 5.13 -15.66
CA GLU A 93 -5.96 4.20 -14.55
C GLU A 93 -6.43 4.77 -13.20
N ILE A 94 -6.75 6.06 -13.14
CA ILE A 94 -7.21 6.72 -11.92
C ILE A 94 -8.70 6.43 -11.71
N THR A 95 -9.04 5.95 -10.54
CA THR A 95 -10.43 5.59 -10.17
C THR A 95 -11.18 6.73 -9.48
N ILE A 96 -10.52 7.86 -9.25
CA ILE A 96 -11.08 9.06 -8.60
C ILE A 96 -11.77 9.93 -9.65
N GLU A 97 -12.97 10.41 -9.32
CA GLU A 97 -13.72 11.33 -10.19
C GLU A 97 -13.75 12.74 -9.57
N ASN A 98 -13.82 13.75 -10.46
CA ASN A 98 -14.00 15.15 -10.05
C ASN A 98 -15.36 15.32 -9.34
N GLY A 99 -15.36 16.05 -8.21
CA GLY A 99 -16.53 16.27 -7.38
C GLY A 99 -16.85 15.12 -6.43
N GLU A 100 -16.15 14.01 -6.53
CA GLU A 100 -16.32 12.89 -5.62
C GLU A 100 -15.79 13.23 -4.21
N ARG A 101 -16.45 12.69 -3.18
CA ARG A 101 -16.02 12.85 -1.80
C ARG A 101 -14.64 12.22 -1.58
N TYR A 102 -13.76 12.93 -0.90
CA TYR A 102 -12.43 12.43 -0.56
C TYR A 102 -12.48 11.08 0.18
N ASP A 103 -11.74 10.14 -0.33
CA ASP A 103 -11.49 8.83 0.28
C ASP A 103 -10.02 8.45 0.04
N ILE A 104 -9.25 8.36 1.13
CA ILE A 104 -7.83 8.00 1.06
C ILE A 104 -7.59 6.64 0.38
N ARG A 105 -8.53 5.70 0.51
CA ARG A 105 -8.42 4.37 -0.09
C ARG A 105 -8.47 4.43 -1.62
N LYS A 106 -9.34 5.29 -2.19
CA LYS A 106 -9.39 5.51 -3.64
C LYS A 106 -8.11 6.16 -4.17
N LEU A 107 -7.51 7.05 -3.38
CA LEU A 107 -6.22 7.62 -3.72
C LEU A 107 -5.13 6.53 -3.74
N GLU A 108 -5.08 5.67 -2.71
CA GLU A 108 -4.15 4.56 -2.65
C GLU A 108 -4.38 3.54 -3.78
N GLU A 109 -5.63 3.25 -4.14
CA GLU A 109 -6.00 2.40 -5.29
C GLU A 109 -5.51 3.02 -6.61
N SER A 110 -5.69 4.32 -6.80
CA SER A 110 -5.22 5.04 -7.99
C SER A 110 -3.69 5.05 -8.10
N LEU A 111 -2.99 5.27 -6.98
CA LEU A 111 -1.53 5.17 -6.92
C LEU A 111 -1.05 3.77 -7.33
N LEU A 112 -1.71 2.73 -6.81
CA LEU A 112 -1.38 1.35 -7.14
C LEU A 112 -1.66 1.04 -8.61
N ALA A 113 -2.77 1.50 -9.16
CA ALA A 113 -3.13 1.29 -10.56
C ALA A 113 -2.13 1.95 -11.52
N VAL A 114 -1.75 3.21 -11.24
CA VAL A 114 -0.71 3.91 -12.01
C VAL A 114 0.63 3.20 -11.91
N THR A 115 1.03 2.77 -10.70
CA THR A 115 2.27 2.00 -10.51
C THR A 115 2.28 0.69 -11.29
N ASN A 116 1.14 -0.02 -11.30
CA ASN A 116 0.99 -1.26 -12.05
C ASN A 116 1.10 -1.03 -13.55
N LYS A 117 0.43 0.02 -14.05
CA LYS A 117 0.51 0.39 -15.46
C LYS A 117 1.93 0.70 -15.90
N LEU A 118 2.66 1.46 -15.09
CA LEU A 118 4.08 1.75 -15.36
C LEU A 118 4.93 0.46 -15.33
N GLY A 119 4.65 -0.45 -14.41
CA GLY A 119 5.26 -1.77 -14.39
C GLY A 119 4.99 -2.57 -15.66
N ASP A 120 3.75 -2.54 -16.20
CA ASP A 120 3.40 -3.20 -17.46
C ASP A 120 4.10 -2.56 -18.67
N LEU A 121 4.41 -1.26 -18.60
CA LEU A 121 5.23 -0.55 -19.59
C LEU A 121 6.74 -0.80 -19.44
N GLY A 122 7.16 -1.61 -18.47
CA GLY A 122 8.53 -1.99 -18.25
C GLY A 122 9.33 -1.11 -17.29
N TYR A 123 8.66 -0.18 -16.61
CA TYR A 123 9.30 0.66 -15.61
C TYR A 123 9.27 0.00 -14.24
N ALA A 124 10.42 -0.52 -13.80
CA ALA A 124 10.59 -1.04 -12.44
C ALA A 124 11.02 0.08 -11.49
N PHE A 125 10.71 -0.13 -10.19
CA PHE A 125 11.12 0.81 -9.14
C PHE A 125 10.60 2.24 -9.35
N VAL A 126 9.33 2.32 -9.76
CA VAL A 126 8.64 3.60 -9.95
C VAL A 126 8.29 4.19 -8.60
N ASN A 127 8.59 5.46 -8.41
CA ASN A 127 8.10 6.24 -7.29
C ASN A 127 6.94 7.12 -7.78
N VAL A 128 5.73 6.83 -7.29
CA VAL A 128 4.54 7.66 -7.54
C VAL A 128 4.14 8.30 -6.23
N THR A 129 4.29 9.62 -6.16
CA THR A 129 4.01 10.40 -4.95
C THR A 129 2.79 11.29 -5.19
N PRO A 130 1.77 11.26 -4.31
CA PRO A 130 0.66 12.19 -4.40
C PRO A 130 1.08 13.55 -3.81
N ASP A 131 0.87 14.61 -4.58
CA ASP A 131 0.88 15.99 -4.11
C ASP A 131 -0.57 16.47 -3.97
N ILE A 132 -0.96 16.87 -2.77
CA ILE A 132 -2.34 17.21 -2.44
C ILE A 132 -2.37 18.66 -1.97
N VAL A 133 -3.10 19.48 -2.72
CA VAL A 133 -3.33 20.89 -2.39
C VAL A 133 -4.77 21.05 -1.90
N THR A 134 -4.94 21.48 -0.65
CA THR A 134 -6.25 21.71 -0.04
C THR A 134 -6.73 23.13 -0.26
N ASN A 135 -7.99 23.28 -0.66
CA ASN A 135 -8.70 24.55 -0.67
C ASN A 135 -9.76 24.54 0.45
N SER A 136 -9.45 25.18 1.57
CA SER A 136 -10.33 25.21 2.74
C SER A 136 -11.59 26.06 2.54
N GLU A 137 -11.57 27.03 1.61
CA GLU A 137 -12.73 27.91 1.35
C GLU A 137 -13.84 27.12 0.66
N ASN A 138 -13.49 26.29 -0.30
CA ASN A 138 -14.43 25.48 -1.09
C ASN A 138 -14.54 24.05 -0.58
N ALA A 139 -13.73 23.64 0.39
CA ALA A 139 -13.58 22.27 0.87
C ALA A 139 -13.28 21.29 -0.27
N THR A 140 -12.30 21.62 -1.12
CA THR A 140 -11.85 20.79 -2.25
C THR A 140 -10.36 20.45 -2.15
N LEU A 141 -9.98 19.39 -2.87
CA LEU A 141 -8.62 18.87 -2.96
C LEU A 141 -8.21 18.75 -4.43
N ASP A 142 -7.10 19.40 -4.79
CA ASP A 142 -6.40 19.14 -6.03
C ASP A 142 -5.35 18.06 -5.79
N VAL A 143 -5.34 17.03 -6.61
CA VAL A 143 -4.41 15.90 -6.48
C VAL A 143 -3.54 15.82 -7.74
N SER A 144 -2.23 15.85 -7.56
CA SER A 144 -1.26 15.60 -8.63
C SER A 144 -0.43 14.37 -8.28
N LEU A 145 -0.53 13.32 -9.10
CA LEU A 145 0.33 12.15 -8.96
C LEU A 145 1.65 12.44 -9.68
N ILE A 146 2.72 12.60 -8.91
CA ILE A 146 4.07 12.92 -9.42
C ILE A 146 4.84 11.63 -9.58
N ILE A 147 5.34 11.41 -10.81
CA ILE A 147 6.17 10.25 -11.15
C ILE A 147 7.57 10.79 -11.45
N ASP A 148 8.48 10.67 -10.47
CA ASP A 148 9.78 11.33 -10.51
C ASP A 148 10.92 10.42 -10.96
N GLN A 149 10.85 9.12 -10.72
CA GLN A 149 11.90 8.18 -11.10
C GLN A 149 11.32 6.87 -11.60
N ALA A 150 11.74 6.45 -12.77
CA ALA A 150 11.53 5.10 -13.25
C ALA A 150 12.66 4.66 -14.14
N ARG A 151 13.14 3.44 -13.95
CA ARG A 151 14.10 2.79 -14.84
C ARG A 151 13.46 1.56 -15.45
N LYS A 152 13.63 1.39 -16.76
CA LYS A 152 13.29 0.11 -17.38
C LYS A 152 14.17 -0.96 -16.76
N ASN A 153 13.54 -2.03 -16.33
CA ASN A 153 14.24 -3.18 -15.79
C ASN A 153 13.52 -4.45 -16.28
N TYR A 154 14.29 -5.45 -16.66
CA TYR A 154 13.76 -6.68 -17.22
C TYR A 154 14.19 -7.87 -16.38
N VAL A 155 13.37 -8.91 -16.36
CA VAL A 155 13.70 -10.19 -15.73
C VAL A 155 14.74 -10.89 -16.58
N GLU A 156 15.98 -10.98 -16.09
CA GLU A 156 17.02 -11.70 -16.78
C GLU A 156 16.85 -13.20 -16.63
N ARG A 157 16.59 -13.65 -15.40
CA ARG A 157 16.47 -15.06 -15.06
C ARG A 157 15.62 -15.24 -13.80
N ILE A 158 14.89 -16.35 -13.75
CA ILE A 158 14.14 -16.80 -12.58
C ILE A 158 14.80 -18.07 -12.09
N GLU A 159 15.36 -18.02 -10.89
CA GLU A 159 15.99 -19.14 -10.21
C GLU A 159 15.06 -19.66 -9.12
N ILE A 160 14.79 -20.95 -9.12
CA ILE A 160 14.02 -21.63 -8.09
C ILE A 160 15.00 -22.50 -7.34
N ILE A 161 15.06 -22.32 -6.02
CA ILE A 161 16.00 -23.05 -5.16
C ILE A 161 15.24 -23.80 -4.07
N ASP A 162 15.87 -24.86 -3.55
CA ASP A 162 15.39 -25.76 -2.49
C ASP A 162 14.14 -26.58 -2.84
N ASN A 163 13.78 -26.64 -4.13
CA ASN A 163 12.71 -27.47 -4.67
C ASN A 163 13.16 -28.92 -4.95
N SER A 164 13.72 -29.61 -3.96
CA SER A 164 14.38 -30.92 -4.12
C SER A 164 13.44 -32.04 -4.59
N ARG A 165 12.16 -31.98 -4.27
CA ARG A 165 11.11 -32.96 -4.65
C ARG A 165 10.12 -32.42 -5.66
N THR A 166 9.90 -31.12 -5.65
CA THR A 166 8.95 -30.46 -6.57
C THR A 166 9.66 -30.07 -7.85
N ALA A 167 9.16 -30.53 -8.97
CA ALA A 167 9.77 -30.20 -10.27
C ALA A 167 9.65 -28.68 -10.55
N ASP A 168 10.69 -28.08 -11.10
CA ASP A 168 10.83 -26.65 -11.39
C ASP A 168 9.62 -26.07 -12.16
N PHE A 169 9.10 -26.80 -13.16
CA PHE A 169 7.95 -26.37 -13.96
C PHE A 169 6.66 -26.18 -13.14
N VAL A 170 6.51 -26.85 -11.99
CA VAL A 170 5.34 -26.70 -11.10
C VAL A 170 5.31 -25.32 -10.49
N VAL A 171 6.47 -24.78 -10.11
CA VAL A 171 6.59 -23.42 -9.58
C VAL A 171 6.49 -22.42 -10.72
N ARG A 172 7.18 -22.65 -11.84
CA ARG A 172 7.21 -21.73 -12.99
C ARG A 172 5.83 -21.46 -13.58
N ARG A 173 4.95 -22.45 -13.64
CA ARG A 173 3.59 -22.26 -14.20
C ARG A 173 2.72 -21.32 -13.37
N GLU A 174 3.02 -21.11 -12.09
CA GLU A 174 2.30 -20.19 -11.20
C GLU A 174 2.84 -18.75 -11.29
N MET A 175 3.96 -18.59 -11.99
CA MET A 175 4.58 -17.28 -12.21
C MET A 175 3.78 -16.47 -13.23
N GLN A 176 3.62 -15.19 -12.94
CA GLN A 176 3.03 -14.19 -13.86
C GLN A 176 4.10 -13.35 -14.57
N LEU A 177 5.36 -13.70 -14.35
CA LEU A 177 6.53 -13.13 -15.00
C LEU A 177 7.31 -14.27 -15.61
N VAL A 178 7.85 -14.03 -16.80
CA VAL A 178 8.82 -14.90 -17.46
C VAL A 178 10.10 -14.15 -17.74
N GLU A 179 11.16 -14.88 -18.03
CA GLU A 179 12.46 -14.31 -18.40
C GLU A 179 12.32 -13.46 -19.68
N GLY A 180 12.84 -12.25 -19.64
CA GLY A 180 12.69 -11.23 -20.70
C GLY A 180 11.52 -10.26 -20.48
N ASP A 181 10.59 -10.55 -19.59
CA ASP A 181 9.52 -9.62 -19.26
C ASP A 181 10.04 -8.36 -18.56
N ALA A 182 9.29 -7.28 -18.71
CA ALA A 182 9.44 -6.13 -17.85
C ALA A 182 9.20 -6.52 -16.39
N TYR A 183 10.13 -6.17 -15.52
CA TYR A 183 10.00 -6.44 -14.09
C TYR A 183 8.78 -5.71 -13.51
N ASN A 184 7.89 -6.46 -12.87
CA ASN A 184 6.69 -5.94 -12.24
C ASN A 184 6.52 -6.55 -10.85
N GLN A 185 6.66 -5.71 -9.83
CA GLN A 185 6.59 -6.13 -8.42
C GLN A 185 5.22 -6.74 -8.06
N VAL A 186 4.14 -6.23 -8.64
CA VAL A 186 2.79 -6.73 -8.35
C VAL A 186 2.57 -8.12 -8.95
N LYS A 187 2.99 -8.32 -10.20
CA LYS A 187 2.99 -9.65 -10.83
C LYS A 187 3.83 -10.64 -10.02
N LEU A 188 5.00 -10.20 -9.53
CA LEU A 188 5.86 -11.02 -8.69
C LEU A 188 5.16 -11.42 -7.38
N GLN A 189 4.56 -10.48 -6.67
CA GLN A 189 3.83 -10.76 -5.43
C GLN A 189 2.62 -11.69 -5.67
N LYS A 190 1.94 -11.54 -6.80
CA LYS A 190 0.84 -12.43 -7.18
C LYS A 190 1.34 -13.84 -7.47
N SER A 191 2.48 -13.96 -8.15
CA SER A 191 3.15 -15.24 -8.39
C SER A 191 3.49 -15.96 -7.08
N ILE A 192 4.06 -15.25 -6.11
CA ILE A 192 4.37 -15.81 -4.79
C ILE A 192 3.11 -16.31 -4.09
N ARG A 193 2.01 -15.55 -4.15
CA ARG A 193 0.73 -15.99 -3.57
C ARG A 193 0.21 -17.25 -4.26
N ASN A 194 0.30 -17.32 -5.59
CA ASN A 194 -0.11 -18.51 -6.33
C ASN A 194 0.70 -19.74 -5.91
N ILE A 195 2.03 -19.61 -5.81
CA ILE A 195 2.93 -20.69 -5.40
C ILE A 195 2.58 -21.15 -3.97
N ARG A 196 2.38 -20.22 -3.03
CA ARG A 196 1.94 -20.56 -1.67
C ARG A 196 0.61 -21.31 -1.63
N ASN A 197 -0.32 -20.93 -2.50
CA ASN A 197 -1.65 -21.55 -2.59
C ASN A 197 -1.63 -22.98 -3.13
N LEU A 198 -0.52 -23.44 -3.72
CA LEU A 198 -0.35 -24.85 -4.09
C LEU A 198 -0.38 -25.80 -2.88
N GLY A 199 -0.03 -25.28 -1.68
CA GLY A 199 -0.01 -26.08 -0.46
C GLY A 199 1.14 -27.10 -0.39
N PHE A 200 2.13 -27.01 -1.28
CA PHE A 200 3.29 -27.91 -1.30
C PHE A 200 4.45 -27.39 -0.45
N PHE A 201 4.41 -26.10 -0.10
CA PHE A 201 5.48 -25.40 0.56
C PHE A 201 5.04 -24.86 1.91
N SER A 202 5.90 -24.97 2.93
CA SER A 202 5.70 -24.39 4.26
C SER A 202 6.02 -22.90 4.23
N ASP A 203 7.02 -22.51 3.43
CA ASP A 203 7.35 -21.11 3.16
C ASP A 203 7.78 -20.89 1.71
N VAL A 204 7.57 -19.68 1.23
CA VAL A 204 8.01 -19.21 -0.09
C VAL A 204 8.55 -17.80 0.09
N SER A 205 9.83 -17.63 -0.09
CA SER A 205 10.49 -16.34 -0.04
C SER A 205 11.01 -15.93 -1.44
N VAL A 206 11.17 -14.63 -1.66
CA VAL A 206 11.69 -14.11 -2.92
C VAL A 206 12.73 -13.04 -2.66
N LYS A 207 13.80 -13.11 -3.42
CA LYS A 207 14.84 -12.08 -3.47
C LYS A 207 15.01 -11.61 -4.91
N SER A 208 15.15 -10.31 -5.09
CA SER A 208 15.52 -9.72 -6.38
C SER A 208 16.93 -9.17 -6.26
N ARG A 209 17.81 -9.58 -7.17
CA ARG A 209 19.21 -9.15 -7.21
C ARG A 209 19.58 -8.58 -8.57
N PRO A 210 20.55 -7.66 -8.65
CA PRO A 210 21.02 -7.14 -9.92
C PRO A 210 21.46 -8.25 -10.87
N GLY A 211 21.10 -8.11 -12.15
CA GLY A 211 21.54 -8.99 -13.22
C GLY A 211 22.90 -8.59 -13.80
N THR A 212 23.18 -9.05 -15.02
CA THR A 212 24.43 -8.78 -15.72
C THR A 212 24.57 -7.34 -16.19
N SER A 213 23.48 -6.57 -16.25
CA SER A 213 23.45 -5.15 -16.55
C SER A 213 22.51 -4.41 -15.61
N SER A 214 22.63 -3.08 -15.55
CA SER A 214 21.86 -2.23 -14.61
C SER A 214 20.36 -2.19 -14.89
N ASP A 215 19.92 -2.62 -16.07
CA ASP A 215 18.56 -2.72 -16.54
C ASP A 215 18.01 -4.16 -16.43
N LYS A 216 18.70 -5.05 -15.71
CA LYS A 216 18.29 -6.45 -15.53
C LYS A 216 18.27 -6.86 -14.08
N THR A 217 17.29 -7.72 -13.77
CA THR A 217 17.09 -8.28 -12.43
C THR A 217 16.97 -9.79 -12.52
N ILE A 218 17.64 -10.47 -11.62
CA ILE A 218 17.47 -11.91 -11.37
C ILE A 218 16.51 -12.07 -10.22
N ILE A 219 15.47 -12.91 -10.42
CA ILE A 219 14.48 -13.26 -9.39
C ILE A 219 14.86 -14.63 -8.84
N GLU A 220 15.16 -14.70 -7.56
CA GLU A 220 15.42 -15.93 -6.83
C GLU A 220 14.22 -16.26 -5.96
N ILE A 221 13.62 -17.43 -6.19
CA ILE A 221 12.46 -17.94 -5.44
C ILE A 221 12.96 -19.12 -4.61
N ASP A 222 12.96 -18.93 -3.31
CA ASP A 222 13.38 -19.93 -2.33
C ASP A 222 12.12 -20.57 -1.74
N VAL A 223 12.01 -21.89 -1.85
CA VAL A 223 10.84 -22.64 -1.42
C VAL A 223 11.21 -23.68 -0.36
N GLU A 224 10.51 -23.66 0.75
CA GLU A 224 10.63 -24.69 1.79
C GLU A 224 9.52 -25.72 1.62
N GLU A 225 9.90 -26.94 1.20
CA GLU A 225 8.92 -28.00 0.94
C GLU A 225 8.30 -28.54 2.22
N GLN A 226 6.97 -28.69 2.23
CA GLN A 226 6.29 -29.32 3.35
C GLN A 226 6.70 -30.80 3.42
N SER A 227 7.04 -31.25 4.63
CA SER A 227 7.15 -32.67 4.90
C SER A 227 5.76 -33.29 4.73
N THR A 228 5.56 -34.07 3.68
CA THR A 228 4.40 -34.95 3.59
C THR A 228 4.54 -36.00 4.68
N GLY A 229 4.03 -35.67 5.87
CA GLY A 229 4.08 -36.53 7.03
C GLY A 229 3.60 -37.92 6.69
N SER A 230 4.35 -38.92 7.09
CA SER A 230 3.98 -40.31 7.00
C SER A 230 2.59 -40.53 7.61
N LEU A 231 1.65 -40.92 6.81
CA LEU A 231 0.49 -41.63 7.29
C LEU A 231 1.01 -42.99 7.84
N SER A 232 1.09 -43.07 9.14
CA SER A 232 1.20 -44.35 9.86
C SER A 232 -0.17 -44.71 10.38
#